data_5569ad0c7b0ef1fc8d9a592c8402c9f9
#
_entry.id   5569ad0c7b0ef1fc8d9a592c8402c9f9
#
_cell.length_a   1.000
_cell.length_b   1.000
_cell.length_c   1.000
_cell.angle_alpha   90.00
_cell.angle_beta   90.00
_cell.angle_gamma   90.00
#
_symmetry.space_group_name_H-M   'P 1'
#
loop_
_entity.id
_entity.type
_entity.pdbx_description
1 polymer ?
#
loop_
_entity_poly.entity_id
_entity_poly.type
_entity_poly.pdbx_seq_one_letter_code
_entity_poly.pdbx_strand_id
1 'polypeptide(L)'
;MKYFVSGHRDLSYDDFRKYYVPVILDIIRSDRNPIFVVGDCKGVDKYAMDFIYTSLSQMHGYMESPYYLVIFHMFDSPRNTPNGLPEEELEKKGVLFAGGFKSDEERDASMTNVSNYDIAFVKDNRWDSGTAQNIKRRHGI
;
A
#
# COMPACT_ATOMS: atom_id res chain seq x y z
N MET A 1 -2.53 3.64 13.33
CA MET A 1 -2.16 4.64 12.31
C MET A 1 -2.31 4.04 10.92
N LYS A 2 -2.54 4.88 9.93
CA LYS A 2 -2.69 4.45 8.54
C LYS A 2 -1.50 4.94 7.71
N TYR A 3 -0.91 4.03 6.96
CA TYR A 3 0.32 4.25 6.19
C TYR A 3 0.05 4.02 4.71
N PHE A 4 0.34 5.03 3.89
CA PHE A 4 0.20 4.95 2.44
C PHE A 4 1.54 4.49 1.84
N VAL A 5 1.56 3.29 1.26
CA VAL A 5 2.73 2.77 0.56
C VAL A 5 2.60 3.10 -0.92
N SER A 6 3.52 3.87 -1.45
CA SER A 6 3.57 4.19 -2.88
C SER A 6 4.98 4.04 -3.42
N GLY A 7 5.12 3.81 -4.71
CA GLY A 7 6.41 3.65 -5.33
C GLY A 7 6.35 3.45 -6.82
N HIS A 8 7.52 3.35 -7.44
CA HIS A 8 7.64 3.23 -8.88
C HIS A 8 7.21 1.85 -9.38
N ARG A 9 6.56 1.83 -10.53
CA ARG A 9 6.11 0.59 -11.18
C ARG A 9 7.28 -0.26 -11.69
N ASP A 10 8.44 0.35 -11.93
CA ASP A 10 9.64 -0.31 -12.44
C ASP A 10 10.73 -0.50 -11.40
N LEU A 11 10.42 -0.26 -10.11
CA LEU A 11 11.38 -0.53 -9.05
C LEU A 11 11.64 -2.03 -8.95
N SER A 12 12.92 -2.42 -8.81
CA SER A 12 13.29 -3.82 -8.65
C SER A 12 12.85 -4.35 -7.28
N TYR A 13 12.69 -5.68 -7.19
CA TYR A 13 12.39 -6.32 -5.91
C TYR A 13 13.53 -6.11 -4.91
N ASP A 14 14.80 -6.11 -5.36
CA ASP A 14 15.94 -5.85 -4.49
C ASP A 14 15.89 -4.46 -3.89
N ASP A 15 15.55 -3.45 -4.67
CA ASP A 15 15.36 -2.08 -4.17
C ASP A 15 14.16 -1.98 -3.24
N PHE A 16 13.08 -2.70 -3.51
CA PHE A 16 11.95 -2.78 -2.59
C PHE A 16 12.40 -3.34 -1.24
N ARG A 17 13.14 -4.42 -1.23
CA ARG A 17 13.66 -5.01 0.02
C ARG A 17 14.57 -4.05 0.76
N LYS A 18 15.36 -3.26 0.05
CA LYS A 18 16.32 -2.34 0.66
C LYS A 18 15.64 -1.11 1.29
N TYR A 19 14.65 -0.52 0.59
CA TYR A 19 14.09 0.77 0.96
C TYR A 19 12.73 0.70 1.65
N TYR A 20 11.97 -0.37 1.45
CA TYR A 20 10.61 -0.50 1.99
C TYR A 20 10.50 -1.51 3.12
N VAL A 21 11.08 -2.68 2.98
CA VAL A 21 10.92 -3.75 3.96
C VAL A 21 11.36 -3.35 5.37
N PRO A 22 12.52 -2.71 5.59
CA PRO A 22 12.89 -2.30 6.94
C PRO A 22 11.89 -1.35 7.58
N VAL A 23 11.36 -0.41 6.80
CA VAL A 23 10.37 0.57 7.28
C VAL A 23 9.07 -0.13 7.67
N ILE A 24 8.57 -1.00 6.80
CA ILE A 24 7.32 -1.75 7.06
C ILE A 24 7.49 -2.64 8.30
N LEU A 25 8.61 -3.33 8.44
CA LEU A 25 8.87 -4.17 9.62
C LEU A 25 8.95 -3.36 10.90
N ASP A 26 9.57 -2.19 10.89
CA ASP A 26 9.63 -1.32 12.07
C ASP A 26 8.23 -0.87 12.49
N ILE A 27 7.37 -0.56 11.53
CA ILE A 27 5.97 -0.19 11.80
C ILE A 27 5.22 -1.37 12.42
N ILE A 28 5.35 -2.56 11.85
CA ILE A 28 4.69 -3.77 12.37
C ILE A 28 5.12 -4.06 13.81
N ARG A 29 6.38 -3.79 14.15
CA ARG A 29 6.91 -4.01 15.50
C ARG A 29 6.48 -2.95 16.51
N SER A 30 6.25 -1.72 16.07
CA SER A 30 5.99 -0.57 16.95
C SER A 30 4.53 -0.16 17.03
N ASP A 31 3.73 -0.42 16.00
CA ASP A 31 2.31 -0.09 15.96
C ASP A 31 1.49 -1.38 16.14
N ARG A 32 0.62 -1.41 17.15
CA ARG A 32 -0.19 -2.60 17.44
C ARG A 32 -1.29 -2.85 16.41
N ASN A 33 -1.78 -1.79 15.77
CA ASN A 33 -2.87 -1.85 14.80
C ASN A 33 -2.52 -1.04 13.56
N PRO A 34 -1.46 -1.41 12.84
CA PRO A 34 -1.13 -0.71 11.61
C PRO A 34 -2.15 -1.04 10.52
N ILE A 35 -2.53 -0.03 9.75
CA ILE A 35 -3.34 -0.21 8.56
C ILE A 35 -2.54 0.36 7.40
N PHE A 36 -2.28 -0.48 6.42
CA PHE A 36 -1.55 -0.07 5.21
C PHE A 36 -2.55 0.14 4.08
N VAL A 37 -2.42 1.26 3.37
CA VAL A 37 -3.19 1.52 2.15
C VAL A 37 -2.24 1.47 0.97
N VAL A 38 -2.58 0.69 -0.03
CA VAL A 38 -1.71 0.38 -1.17
C VAL A 38 -2.54 0.40 -2.44
N GLY A 39 -1.99 0.93 -3.54
CA GLY A 39 -2.61 0.83 -4.86
C GLY A 39 -2.49 -0.58 -5.43
N ASP A 40 -2.99 -0.75 -6.65
CA ASP A 40 -3.06 -2.07 -7.30
C ASP A 40 -2.15 -2.20 -8.53
N CYS A 41 -1.17 -1.31 -8.69
CA CYS A 41 -0.24 -1.34 -9.81
C CYS A 41 0.81 -2.45 -9.65
N LYS A 42 1.57 -2.69 -10.72
CA LYS A 42 2.76 -3.52 -10.66
C LYS A 42 3.88 -2.77 -9.92
N GLY A 43 4.99 -3.45 -9.67
CA GLY A 43 6.14 -2.86 -8.98
C GLY A 43 5.93 -2.77 -7.49
N VAL A 44 6.19 -1.61 -6.91
CA VAL A 44 6.12 -1.43 -5.45
C VAL A 44 4.75 -1.81 -4.88
N ASP A 45 3.66 -1.43 -5.53
CA ASP A 45 2.32 -1.78 -5.05
C ASP A 45 2.17 -3.30 -4.89
N LYS A 46 2.56 -4.06 -5.92
CA LYS A 46 2.46 -5.52 -5.89
C LYS A 46 3.39 -6.13 -4.83
N TYR A 47 4.61 -5.68 -4.76
CA TYR A 47 5.55 -6.16 -3.74
C TYR A 47 5.05 -5.85 -2.33
N ALA A 48 4.52 -4.65 -2.12
CA ALA A 48 4.02 -4.22 -0.82
C ALA A 48 2.80 -5.04 -0.38
N MET A 49 1.82 -5.21 -1.26
CA MET A 49 0.62 -5.97 -0.90
C MET A 49 0.95 -7.41 -0.56
N ASP A 50 1.85 -8.06 -1.30
CA ASP A 50 2.27 -9.42 -1.03
C ASP A 50 3.02 -9.53 0.30
N PHE A 51 3.96 -8.61 0.55
CA PHE A 51 4.76 -8.60 1.77
C PHE A 51 3.92 -8.35 3.01
N ILE A 52 3.04 -7.36 2.96
CA ILE A 52 2.19 -7.00 4.09
C ILE A 52 1.19 -8.13 4.39
N TYR A 53 0.57 -8.69 3.36
CA TYR A 53 -0.35 -9.81 3.53
C TYR A 53 0.34 -11.01 4.15
N THR A 54 1.50 -11.41 3.63
CA THR A 54 2.26 -12.54 4.17
C THR A 54 2.66 -12.30 5.62
N SER A 55 3.03 -11.07 5.97
CA SER A 55 3.49 -10.72 7.32
C SER A 55 2.36 -10.68 8.34
N LEU A 56 1.15 -10.24 7.96
CA LEU A 56 0.08 -9.93 8.91
C LEU A 56 -1.12 -10.86 8.86
N SER A 57 -1.30 -11.66 7.80
CA SER A 57 -2.48 -12.51 7.66
C SER A 57 -2.67 -13.49 8.82
N GLN A 58 -1.58 -14.06 9.34
CA GLN A 58 -1.63 -15.00 10.47
C GLN A 58 -1.87 -14.31 11.81
N MET A 59 -1.59 -13.02 11.90
CA MET A 59 -1.78 -12.24 13.12
C MET A 59 -3.14 -11.55 13.17
N HIS A 60 -3.90 -11.59 12.10
CA HIS A 60 -5.15 -10.83 11.96
C HIS A 60 -6.12 -11.07 13.11
N GLY A 61 -6.29 -12.31 13.56
CA GLY A 61 -7.20 -12.65 14.65
C GLY A 61 -6.82 -12.07 16.02
N TYR A 62 -5.58 -11.60 16.16
CA TYR A 62 -5.07 -10.99 17.39
C TYR A 62 -5.02 -9.45 17.32
N MET A 63 -5.44 -8.86 16.21
CA MET A 63 -5.46 -7.41 16.01
C MET A 63 -6.82 -6.83 16.42
N GLU A 64 -6.83 -5.60 16.92
CA GLU A 64 -8.08 -4.90 17.26
C GLU A 64 -8.85 -4.51 15.99
N SER A 65 -8.13 -4.05 14.97
CA SER A 65 -8.76 -3.69 13.71
C SER A 65 -9.21 -4.93 12.95
N PRO A 66 -10.43 -4.92 12.35
CA PRO A 66 -10.88 -6.02 11.52
C PRO A 66 -10.11 -6.16 10.21
N TYR A 67 -9.29 -5.15 9.84
CA TYR A 67 -8.46 -5.18 8.65
C TYR A 67 -7.13 -4.46 8.89
N TYR A 68 -6.09 -4.83 8.14
CA TYR A 68 -4.74 -4.26 8.22
C TYR A 68 -4.22 -3.78 6.87
N LEU A 69 -4.92 -4.10 5.79
CA LEU A 69 -4.51 -3.78 4.43
C LEU A 69 -5.74 -3.38 3.62
N VAL A 70 -5.65 -2.23 2.95
CA VAL A 70 -6.70 -1.76 2.04
C VAL A 70 -6.08 -1.58 0.66
N ILE A 71 -6.61 -2.29 -0.34
CA ILE A 71 -6.17 -2.18 -1.72
C ILE A 71 -7.08 -1.20 -2.45
N PHE A 72 -6.50 -0.10 -2.91
CA PHE A 72 -7.24 0.92 -3.67
C PHE A 72 -7.07 0.63 -5.16
N HIS A 73 -8.18 0.54 -5.89
CA HIS A 73 -8.16 0.19 -7.30
C HIS A 73 -9.12 1.04 -8.13
N MET A 74 -8.88 1.09 -9.43
CA MET A 74 -9.76 1.77 -10.37
C MET A 74 -10.93 0.86 -10.76
N PHE A 75 -12.03 1.46 -11.14
CA PHE A 75 -13.21 0.78 -11.70
C PHE A 75 -13.71 -0.36 -10.79
N ASP A 76 -14.08 -1.49 -11.38
CA ASP A 76 -14.83 -2.56 -10.70
C ASP A 76 -13.97 -3.63 -10.05
N SER A 77 -12.69 -3.75 -10.45
CA SER A 77 -11.82 -4.80 -9.92
C SER A 77 -10.36 -4.37 -9.88
N PRO A 78 -9.58 -4.89 -8.93
CA PRO A 78 -8.15 -4.59 -8.84
C PRO A 78 -7.36 -5.24 -9.98
N ARG A 79 -6.31 -4.56 -10.42
CA ARG A 79 -5.36 -5.10 -11.41
C ARG A 79 -4.46 -6.18 -10.81
N ASN A 80 -4.18 -6.08 -9.51
CA ASN A 80 -3.38 -7.04 -8.75
C ASN A 80 -3.99 -7.24 -7.38
N THR A 81 -3.82 -8.44 -6.81
CA THR A 81 -4.24 -8.77 -5.45
C THR A 81 -3.08 -9.42 -4.69
N PRO A 82 -3.07 -9.35 -3.35
CA PRO A 82 -2.05 -10.02 -2.56
C PRO A 82 -1.95 -11.51 -2.91
N ASN A 83 -0.75 -11.95 -3.28
CA ASN A 83 -0.42 -13.31 -3.69
C ASN A 83 -1.32 -13.86 -4.82
N GLY A 84 -1.99 -12.99 -5.57
CA GLY A 84 -2.91 -13.39 -6.62
C GLY A 84 -4.17 -14.09 -6.15
N LEU A 85 -4.51 -13.98 -4.88
CA LEU A 85 -5.67 -14.64 -4.30
C LEU A 85 -6.99 -13.90 -4.62
N PRO A 86 -8.14 -14.60 -4.60
CA PRO A 86 -9.43 -13.97 -4.83
C PRO A 86 -9.78 -12.96 -3.73
N GLU A 87 -10.49 -11.90 -4.10
CA GLU A 87 -10.93 -10.86 -3.16
C GLU A 87 -11.71 -11.44 -1.98
N GLU A 88 -12.64 -12.37 -2.24
CA GLU A 88 -13.46 -12.98 -1.20
C GLU A 88 -12.63 -13.70 -0.12
N GLU A 89 -11.59 -14.38 -0.54
CA GLU A 89 -10.68 -15.07 0.38
C GLU A 89 -9.86 -14.06 1.19
N LEU A 90 -9.38 -13.01 0.54
CA LEU A 90 -8.59 -11.97 1.18
C LEU A 90 -9.40 -11.15 2.19
N GLU A 91 -10.67 -10.87 1.89
CA GLU A 91 -11.55 -10.14 2.81
C GLU A 91 -11.75 -10.88 4.12
N LYS A 92 -11.80 -12.20 4.09
CA LYS A 92 -11.89 -13.03 5.30
C LYS A 92 -10.63 -12.98 6.14
N LYS A 93 -9.52 -12.53 5.57
CA LYS A 93 -8.20 -12.49 6.23
C LYS A 93 -7.70 -11.07 6.49
N GLY A 94 -8.60 -10.10 6.54
CA GLY A 94 -8.28 -8.74 6.96
C GLY A 94 -7.83 -7.80 5.86
N VAL A 95 -8.14 -8.11 4.59
CA VAL A 95 -7.85 -7.25 3.45
C VAL A 95 -9.15 -6.65 2.93
N LEU A 96 -9.21 -5.32 2.81
CA LEU A 96 -10.33 -4.63 2.20
C LEU A 96 -9.96 -4.09 0.82
N PHE A 97 -10.98 -3.88 -0.01
CA PHE A 97 -10.82 -3.32 -1.34
C PHE A 97 -11.65 -2.06 -1.46
N ALA A 98 -11.04 -0.98 -1.94
CA ALA A 98 -11.71 0.29 -2.20
C ALA A 98 -11.54 0.62 -3.68
N GLY A 99 -12.63 0.55 -4.43
CA GLY A 99 -12.62 0.73 -5.87
C GLY A 99 -13.45 1.90 -6.35
N GLY A 100 -13.66 1.96 -7.66
CA GLY A 100 -14.49 2.97 -8.29
C GLY A 100 -13.76 4.24 -8.70
N PHE A 101 -12.45 4.31 -8.48
CA PHE A 101 -11.67 5.47 -8.93
C PHE A 101 -11.51 5.44 -10.45
N LYS A 102 -11.50 6.63 -11.05
CA LYS A 102 -11.48 6.77 -12.51
C LYS A 102 -10.07 6.98 -13.07
N SER A 103 -9.11 7.33 -12.19
CA SER A 103 -7.72 7.54 -12.56
C SER A 103 -6.80 7.19 -11.40
N ASP A 104 -5.52 6.94 -11.71
CA ASP A 104 -4.50 6.71 -10.69
C ASP A 104 -4.32 7.95 -9.80
N GLU A 105 -4.45 9.15 -10.37
CA GLU A 105 -4.32 10.39 -9.61
C GLU A 105 -5.45 10.55 -8.59
N GLU A 106 -6.70 10.29 -8.99
CA GLU A 106 -7.85 10.33 -8.07
C GLU A 106 -7.69 9.31 -6.95
N ARG A 107 -7.30 8.09 -7.29
CA ARG A 107 -7.02 7.01 -6.34
C ARG A 107 -5.94 7.43 -5.33
N ASP A 108 -4.83 7.94 -5.82
CA ASP A 108 -3.69 8.34 -4.99
C ASP A 108 -4.05 9.50 -4.06
N ALA A 109 -4.82 10.47 -4.55
CA ALA A 109 -5.31 11.56 -3.72
C ALA A 109 -6.18 11.05 -2.57
N SER A 110 -7.04 10.08 -2.85
CA SER A 110 -7.88 9.45 -1.81
C SER A 110 -7.03 8.72 -0.77
N MET A 111 -5.98 7.99 -1.21
CA MET A 111 -5.08 7.30 -0.29
C MET A 111 -4.32 8.28 0.61
N THR A 112 -3.87 9.42 0.07
CA THR A 112 -3.25 10.46 0.88
C THR A 112 -4.23 10.98 1.95
N ASN A 113 -5.48 11.24 1.56
CA ASN A 113 -6.48 11.79 2.47
C ASN A 113 -6.85 10.85 3.62
N VAL A 114 -6.87 9.54 3.40
CA VAL A 114 -7.28 8.57 4.44
C VAL A 114 -6.12 8.08 5.29
N SER A 115 -4.89 8.44 4.96
CA SER A 115 -3.69 7.95 5.65
C SER A 115 -2.99 9.05 6.44
N ASN A 116 -2.13 8.63 7.39
CA ASN A 116 -1.40 9.53 8.27
C ASN A 116 0.04 9.77 7.79
N TYR A 117 0.66 8.76 7.20
CA TYR A 117 2.07 8.78 6.80
C TYR A 117 2.27 8.15 5.44
N ASP A 118 3.32 8.60 4.75
CA ASP A 118 3.78 8.01 3.50
C ASP A 118 4.97 7.08 3.75
N ILE A 119 4.96 5.92 3.06
CA ILE A 119 6.13 5.07 2.90
C ILE A 119 6.44 5.10 1.41
N ALA A 120 7.46 5.87 1.03
CA ALA A 120 7.76 6.12 -0.38
C ALA A 120 9.24 6.41 -0.58
N PHE A 121 9.77 5.95 -1.70
CA PHE A 121 11.13 6.20 -2.13
C PHE A 121 11.13 6.67 -3.57
N VAL A 122 11.74 7.84 -3.83
CA VAL A 122 11.86 8.41 -5.17
C VAL A 122 13.25 8.04 -5.72
N LYS A 123 13.25 7.17 -6.74
CA LYS A 123 14.48 6.67 -7.35
C LYS A 123 14.98 7.65 -8.42
N ASP A 124 16.31 7.80 -8.53
CA ASP A 124 16.99 8.52 -9.60
C ASP A 124 16.44 9.94 -9.83
N ASN A 125 16.12 10.64 -8.74
CA ASN A 125 15.63 12.03 -8.81
C ASN A 125 14.35 12.20 -9.64
N ARG A 126 13.49 11.19 -9.68
CA ARG A 126 12.22 11.24 -10.42
C ARG A 126 11.16 12.07 -9.68
N TRP A 127 11.44 13.36 -9.47
CA TRP A 127 10.58 14.25 -8.70
C TRP A 127 9.30 14.68 -9.43
N ASP A 128 9.14 14.29 -10.71
CA ASP A 128 7.91 14.44 -11.50
C ASP A 128 7.05 13.17 -11.52
N SER A 129 7.49 12.10 -10.87
CA SER A 129 6.77 10.83 -10.82
C SER A 129 5.49 10.90 -9.97
N GLY A 130 4.60 9.91 -10.13
CA GLY A 130 3.43 9.77 -9.29
C GLY A 130 3.79 9.61 -7.81
N THR A 131 4.85 8.87 -7.50
CA THR A 131 5.37 8.72 -6.14
C THR A 131 5.76 10.06 -5.54
N ALA A 132 6.50 10.89 -6.29
CA ALA A 132 6.88 12.22 -5.85
C ALA A 132 5.66 13.12 -5.66
N GLN A 133 4.67 13.03 -6.55
CA GLN A 133 3.43 13.80 -6.41
C GLN A 133 2.68 13.43 -5.13
N ASN A 134 2.67 12.16 -4.74
CA ASN A 134 2.05 11.72 -3.50
C ASN A 134 2.72 12.34 -2.27
N ILE A 135 4.05 12.38 -2.26
CA ILE A 135 4.81 13.02 -1.18
C ILE A 135 4.49 14.52 -1.13
N LYS A 136 4.51 15.19 -2.27
CA LYS A 136 4.21 16.63 -2.36
C LYS A 136 2.78 16.92 -1.87
N ARG A 137 1.82 16.08 -2.22
CA ARG A 137 0.43 16.24 -1.80
C ARG A 137 0.31 16.19 -0.27
N ARG A 138 1.03 15.28 0.38
CA ARG A 138 1.04 15.16 1.85
C ARG A 138 1.54 16.44 2.51
N HIS A 139 2.54 17.07 1.93
CA HIS A 139 3.15 18.27 2.47
C HIS A 139 2.52 19.58 1.97
N GLY A 140 1.50 19.52 1.15
CA GLY A 140 0.80 20.69 0.65
C GLY A 140 1.59 21.49 -0.38
N ILE A 141 2.46 20.83 -1.12
CA ILE A 141 3.33 21.49 -2.11
C ILE A 141 2.79 21.32 -3.53
#